data_ff7d15cf6fd0d7ecb3d6a00746e42fdb
#
_entry.id   ff7d15cf6fd0d7ecb3d6a00746e42fdb
#
_cell.length_a   1.000
_cell.length_b   1.000
_cell.length_c   1.000
_cell.angle_alpha   90.00
_cell.angle_beta   90.00
_cell.angle_gamma   90.00
#
_symmetry.space_group_name_H-M   'P 1'
#
loop_
_entity.id
_entity.type
_entity.pdbx_description
1 polymer ?
#
loop_
_entity_poly.entity_id
_entity_poly.type
_entity_poly.pdbx_seq_one_letter_code
_entity_poly.pdbx_strand_id
1 'polypeptide(L)'
;MRKYLLLAVVALVLAAGCGSKSDKGRELGQSPRTSSETKTPEGDGSSTDKGGAGSVLSEALAGLRTIYFDFDKYNLRDDAKRALESNAKILMANSKARIVIEGHCDERGTTEYNLALGEKRASTARDYLIRLGVDASQISVISYGEERPVALGHDEESWAENRRGEFGPK
;
A
#
# COMPACT_ATOMS: atom_id res chain seq x y z
N MET A 1 47.09 20.00 -2.31
CA MET A 1 47.57 20.71 -1.11
C MET A 1 46.45 21.56 -0.54
N ARG A 2 46.21 21.49 0.75
CA ARG A 2 45.27 22.15 1.68
C ARG A 2 44.03 21.26 1.94
N LYS A 3 43.96 20.49 2.96
CA LYS A 3 44.19 20.57 4.43
C LYS A 3 43.14 21.40 5.17
N TYR A 4 42.40 20.64 6.05
CA TYR A 4 41.80 21.02 7.35
C TYR A 4 40.49 21.82 7.29
N LEU A 5 39.51 21.59 8.11
CA LEU A 5 39.51 21.56 9.57
C LEU A 5 38.23 20.93 10.14
N LEU A 6 38.43 20.15 11.15
CA LEU A 6 37.47 19.65 12.16
C LEU A 6 36.74 20.80 12.86
N LEU A 7 35.47 20.57 13.24
CA LEU A 7 34.99 21.03 14.55
C LEU A 7 33.80 20.15 15.01
N ALA A 8 34.09 19.40 16.05
CA ALA A 8 33.11 18.70 16.89
C ALA A 8 32.43 19.70 17.84
N VAL A 9 31.14 19.61 18.00
CA VAL A 9 30.45 20.16 19.19
C VAL A 9 29.56 19.08 19.77
N VAL A 10 30.02 18.57 20.91
CA VAL A 10 29.27 17.75 21.85
C VAL A 10 28.45 18.70 22.73
N ALA A 11 27.17 18.51 22.83
CA ALA A 11 26.36 19.08 23.90
C ALA A 11 25.44 18.01 24.49
N LEU A 12 25.86 17.55 25.64
CA LEU A 12 25.16 16.65 26.57
C LEU A 12 24.19 17.50 27.40
N VAL A 13 22.89 17.16 27.41
CA VAL A 13 21.96 17.64 28.47
C VAL A 13 21.16 16.46 28.99
N LEU A 14 21.52 16.06 30.21
CA LEU A 14 20.74 15.21 31.12
C LEU A 14 19.70 16.07 31.85
N ALA A 15 18.45 15.67 31.88
CA ALA A 15 17.56 16.05 32.94
C ALA A 15 16.56 14.92 33.21
N ALA A 16 16.69 14.33 34.35
CA ALA A 16 15.79 13.37 34.98
C ALA A 16 14.52 14.09 35.49
N GLY A 17 13.38 13.40 35.43
CA GLY A 17 12.16 13.84 36.07
C GLY A 17 11.20 12.67 36.29
N CYS A 18 11.31 12.01 37.44
CA CYS A 18 10.33 11.08 37.99
C CYS A 18 9.07 11.81 38.40
N GLY A 19 7.90 11.21 38.18
CA GLY A 19 6.62 11.63 38.73
C GLY A 19 5.54 10.58 38.62
N SER A 20 5.56 9.62 39.53
CA SER A 20 4.49 8.67 39.80
C SER A 20 3.28 9.37 40.44
N LYS A 21 2.03 9.03 40.03
CA LYS A 21 0.92 8.83 40.94
C LYS A 21 -0.22 8.04 40.31
N SER A 22 -0.46 6.94 40.94
CA SER A 22 -1.65 6.09 40.95
C SER A 22 -2.82 6.89 41.55
N ASP A 23 -4.03 6.73 41.02
CA ASP A 23 -5.21 6.62 41.87
C ASP A 23 -6.35 5.81 41.22
N LYS A 24 -7.03 5.13 42.11
CA LYS A 24 -8.06 4.12 42.00
C LYS A 24 -9.44 4.70 41.68
N GLY A 25 -10.23 3.89 40.96
CA GLY A 25 -11.51 3.56 41.55
C GLY A 25 -12.77 3.95 40.79
N ARG A 26 -13.59 2.90 40.53
CA ARG A 26 -15.03 2.85 40.69
C ARG A 26 -15.86 3.54 39.60
N GLU A 27 -16.98 3.07 39.11
CA GLU A 27 -17.94 2.03 39.43
C GLU A 27 -18.91 1.87 38.25
N LEU A 28 -19.56 0.75 38.22
CA LEU A 28 -20.68 0.31 37.37
C LEU A 28 -21.82 1.35 37.23
N GLY A 29 -22.38 1.50 36.02
CA GLY A 29 -23.61 2.25 35.78
C GLY A 29 -24.32 1.75 34.50
N GLN A 30 -25.39 1.03 34.73
CA GLN A 30 -26.40 0.42 33.88
C GLN A 30 -26.91 1.29 32.74
N SER A 31 -27.26 0.59 31.64
CA SER A 31 -28.22 1.03 30.61
C SER A 31 -29.56 1.50 31.17
N PRO A 32 -30.27 2.31 30.38
CA PRO A 32 -31.55 1.83 29.91
C PRO A 32 -31.76 1.98 28.39
N ARG A 33 -32.45 0.96 27.85
CA ARG A 33 -33.09 0.98 26.54
C ARG A 33 -34.21 2.00 26.52
N THR A 34 -34.34 2.71 25.39
CA THR A 34 -35.64 3.26 24.99
C THR A 34 -35.73 3.23 23.47
N SER A 35 -36.71 2.52 23.03
CA SER A 35 -37.22 2.46 21.66
C SER A 35 -37.98 3.73 21.32
N SER A 36 -37.88 4.22 20.08
CA SER A 36 -38.99 4.86 19.37
C SER A 36 -38.57 5.04 17.91
N GLU A 37 -39.15 4.31 17.13
CA GLU A 37 -39.99 4.39 15.91
C GLU A 37 -39.89 5.68 15.09
N THR A 38 -39.68 5.37 13.77
CA THR A 38 -40.37 5.90 12.59
C THR A 38 -40.16 7.36 12.19
N LYS A 39 -39.50 7.54 11.04
CA LYS A 39 -40.09 8.15 9.84
C LYS A 39 -39.15 8.10 8.65
N THR A 40 -39.56 7.38 7.62
CA THR A 40 -39.14 7.55 6.21
C THR A 40 -39.67 8.90 5.70
N PRO A 41 -38.92 9.60 4.88
CA PRO A 41 -39.47 10.27 3.74
C PRO A 41 -38.90 9.65 2.46
N GLU A 42 -39.77 9.11 1.66
CA GLU A 42 -39.58 8.97 0.22
C GLU A 42 -39.34 10.35 -0.38
N GLY A 43 -38.38 10.41 -1.28
CA GLY A 43 -38.06 11.62 -2.00
C GLY A 43 -37.13 11.31 -3.15
N ASP A 44 -37.72 10.86 -4.20
CA ASP A 44 -37.54 11.21 -5.62
C ASP A 44 -36.15 11.07 -6.23
N GLY A 45 -36.19 10.26 -7.31
CA GLY A 45 -35.07 9.92 -8.16
C GLY A 45 -34.48 11.14 -8.88
N SER A 46 -33.18 11.13 -8.89
CA SER A 46 -32.42 11.70 -9.98
C SER A 46 -31.31 10.74 -10.34
N SER A 47 -31.61 9.83 -11.22
CA SER A 47 -30.64 9.05 -11.97
C SER A 47 -29.92 10.00 -12.93
N THR A 48 -28.79 10.55 -12.49
CA THR A 48 -27.85 11.23 -13.36
C THR A 48 -26.69 10.30 -13.66
N ASP A 49 -26.71 9.82 -14.88
CA ASP A 49 -25.63 9.30 -15.70
C ASP A 49 -24.21 9.48 -15.11
N LYS A 50 -23.74 8.49 -14.34
CA LYS A 50 -22.34 8.32 -13.91
C LYS A 50 -21.67 7.12 -14.59
N GLY A 51 -22.29 6.53 -15.60
CA GLY A 51 -21.82 5.30 -16.23
C GLY A 51 -20.58 5.45 -17.12
N GLY A 52 -20.39 6.61 -17.75
CA GLY A 52 -19.33 6.80 -18.75
C GLY A 52 -17.92 6.95 -18.19
N ALA A 53 -17.74 7.83 -17.20
CA ALA A 53 -16.41 8.16 -16.70
C ALA A 53 -15.79 7.04 -15.85
N GLY A 54 -16.61 6.30 -15.09
CA GLY A 54 -16.16 5.15 -14.29
C GLY A 54 -15.73 3.97 -15.16
N SER A 55 -16.43 3.72 -16.27
CA SER A 55 -16.11 2.64 -17.21
C SER A 55 -14.78 2.91 -17.92
N VAL A 56 -14.56 4.12 -18.44
CA VAL A 56 -13.32 4.50 -19.12
C VAL A 56 -12.11 4.43 -18.17
N LEU A 57 -12.27 4.85 -16.92
CA LEU A 57 -11.22 4.77 -15.92
C LEU A 57 -10.90 3.33 -15.57
N SER A 58 -11.89 2.47 -15.40
CA SER A 58 -11.71 1.05 -15.14
C SER A 58 -10.99 0.36 -16.29
N GLU A 59 -11.35 0.66 -17.55
CA GLU A 59 -10.69 0.12 -18.73
C GLU A 59 -9.23 0.59 -18.83
N ALA A 60 -8.96 1.87 -18.55
CA ALA A 60 -7.60 2.41 -18.53
C ALA A 60 -6.74 1.72 -17.46
N LEU A 61 -7.28 1.47 -16.25
CA LEU A 61 -6.57 0.78 -15.18
C LEU A 61 -6.37 -0.72 -15.46
N ALA A 62 -7.25 -1.35 -16.25
CA ALA A 62 -7.07 -2.74 -16.71
C ALA A 62 -5.83 -2.91 -17.60
N GLY A 63 -5.28 -1.82 -18.15
CA GLY A 63 -4.01 -1.82 -18.89
C GLY A 63 -2.76 -1.84 -18.02
N LEU A 64 -2.88 -1.74 -16.70
CA LEU A 64 -1.74 -1.81 -15.78
C LEU A 64 -1.14 -3.22 -15.76
N ARG A 65 0.18 -3.27 -15.85
CA ARG A 65 0.93 -4.52 -15.95
C ARG A 65 1.45 -4.95 -14.60
N THR A 66 1.26 -6.22 -14.25
CA THR A 66 1.91 -6.91 -13.13
C THR A 66 3.43 -6.91 -13.32
N ILE A 67 4.16 -6.82 -12.22
CA ILE A 67 5.63 -6.92 -12.19
C ILE A 67 6.05 -8.12 -11.35
N TYR A 68 7.24 -8.68 -11.67
CA TYR A 68 7.74 -9.88 -11.02
C TYR A 68 9.10 -9.63 -10.38
N PHE A 69 9.39 -10.44 -9.35
CA PHE A 69 10.60 -10.35 -8.55
C PHE A 69 11.36 -11.67 -8.50
N ASP A 70 12.68 -11.58 -8.34
CA ASP A 70 13.49 -12.74 -8.03
C ASP A 70 13.21 -13.27 -6.62
N PHE A 71 13.63 -14.48 -6.36
CA PHE A 71 13.53 -15.09 -5.04
C PHE A 71 14.26 -14.23 -3.99
N ASP A 72 13.57 -14.01 -2.89
CA ASP A 72 14.06 -13.24 -1.73
C ASP A 72 14.55 -11.81 -2.06
N LYS A 73 14.06 -11.23 -3.19
CA LYS A 73 14.42 -9.87 -3.58
C LYS A 73 13.19 -8.97 -3.72
N TYR A 74 13.42 -7.67 -3.49
CA TYR A 74 12.50 -6.56 -3.75
C TYR A 74 13.06 -5.57 -4.77
N ASN A 75 14.27 -5.80 -5.28
CA ASN A 75 14.86 -4.95 -6.31
C ASN A 75 14.13 -5.15 -7.64
N LEU A 76 13.86 -4.06 -8.35
CA LEU A 76 13.22 -4.11 -9.66
C LEU A 76 14.17 -4.67 -10.71
N ARG A 77 13.70 -5.71 -11.39
CA ARG A 77 14.30 -6.27 -12.60
C ARG A 77 14.09 -5.30 -13.77
N ASP A 78 14.82 -5.49 -14.86
CA ASP A 78 14.70 -4.59 -16.02
C ASP A 78 13.35 -4.75 -16.75
N ASP A 79 12.77 -5.96 -16.75
CA ASP A 79 11.40 -6.17 -17.25
C ASP A 79 10.34 -5.48 -16.38
N ALA A 80 10.50 -5.53 -15.05
CA ALA A 80 9.64 -4.82 -14.12
C ALA A 80 9.73 -3.30 -14.30
N LYS A 81 10.93 -2.74 -14.52
CA LYS A 81 11.09 -1.30 -14.81
C LYS A 81 10.35 -0.89 -16.07
N ARG A 82 10.47 -1.67 -17.17
CA ARG A 82 9.72 -1.40 -18.42
C ARG A 82 8.21 -1.48 -18.23
N ALA A 83 7.73 -2.43 -17.42
CA ALA A 83 6.30 -2.51 -17.09
C ALA A 83 5.86 -1.28 -16.28
N LEU A 84 6.63 -0.85 -15.28
CA LEU A 84 6.36 0.34 -14.48
C LEU A 84 6.40 1.64 -15.31
N GLU A 85 7.28 1.76 -16.29
CA GLU A 85 7.29 2.88 -17.24
C GLU A 85 6.00 2.95 -18.07
N SER A 86 5.47 1.79 -18.47
CA SER A 86 4.16 1.71 -19.13
C SER A 86 3.03 2.11 -18.19
N ASN A 87 3.04 1.58 -16.96
CA ASN A 87 2.05 1.89 -15.93
C ASN A 87 2.06 3.39 -15.56
N ALA A 88 3.24 4.00 -15.46
CA ALA A 88 3.38 5.43 -15.18
C ALA A 88 2.69 6.29 -16.24
N LYS A 89 2.81 5.95 -17.53
CA LYS A 89 2.12 6.68 -18.62
C LYS A 89 0.61 6.63 -18.45
N ILE A 90 0.07 5.46 -18.09
CA ILE A 90 -1.38 5.29 -17.85
C ILE A 90 -1.81 6.14 -16.65
N LEU A 91 -1.08 6.10 -15.54
CA LEU A 91 -1.42 6.83 -14.32
C LEU A 91 -1.31 8.35 -14.49
N MET A 92 -0.28 8.83 -15.18
CA MET A 92 -0.13 10.26 -15.48
C MET A 92 -1.24 10.78 -16.41
N ALA A 93 -1.70 9.97 -17.38
CA ALA A 93 -2.84 10.30 -18.22
C ALA A 93 -4.17 10.32 -17.45
N ASN A 94 -4.24 9.65 -16.30
CA ASN A 94 -5.44 9.50 -15.48
C ASN A 94 -5.19 10.04 -14.05
N SER A 95 -4.88 11.31 -13.90
CA SER A 95 -4.45 11.93 -12.63
C SER A 95 -5.45 11.81 -11.46
N LYS A 96 -6.73 11.55 -11.75
CA LYS A 96 -7.78 11.32 -10.75
C LYS A 96 -7.85 9.86 -10.28
N ALA A 97 -7.19 8.94 -10.99
CA ALA A 97 -7.16 7.54 -10.61
C ALA A 97 -6.48 7.37 -9.25
N ARG A 98 -6.98 6.44 -8.47
CA ARG A 98 -6.35 5.98 -7.24
C ARG A 98 -6.16 4.48 -7.35
N ILE A 99 -4.94 4.03 -7.08
CA ILE A 99 -4.58 2.61 -7.17
C ILE A 99 -4.01 2.11 -5.85
N VAL A 100 -4.06 0.80 -5.71
CA VAL A 100 -3.30 0.07 -4.71
C VAL A 100 -2.28 -0.81 -5.42
N ILE A 101 -1.06 -0.84 -4.91
CA ILE A 101 -0.03 -1.80 -5.32
C ILE A 101 -0.01 -2.90 -4.27
N GLU A 102 -0.27 -4.12 -4.69
CA GLU A 102 -0.34 -5.30 -3.86
C GLU A 102 0.97 -6.08 -3.99
N GLY A 103 1.66 -6.31 -2.87
CA GLY A 103 2.91 -7.06 -2.84
C GLY A 103 2.70 -8.50 -2.40
N HIS A 104 3.21 -9.44 -3.20
CA HIS A 104 3.05 -10.88 -3.00
C HIS A 104 4.39 -11.60 -2.95
N CYS A 105 4.38 -12.75 -2.28
CA CYS A 105 5.51 -13.66 -2.14
C CYS A 105 5.12 -15.08 -2.51
N ASP A 106 6.11 -15.92 -2.77
CA ASP A 106 5.91 -17.37 -2.76
C ASP A 106 5.81 -17.89 -1.32
N GLU A 107 5.45 -19.16 -1.16
CA GLU A 107 5.18 -19.81 0.12
C GLU A 107 6.42 -20.07 1.01
N ARG A 108 7.62 -19.79 0.53
CA ARG A 108 8.86 -20.07 1.25
C ARG A 108 9.17 -18.96 2.24
N GLY A 109 9.29 -19.35 3.52
CA GLY A 109 9.57 -18.44 4.62
C GLY A 109 8.53 -18.49 5.72
N THR A 110 8.52 -17.49 6.59
CA THR A 110 7.44 -17.29 7.56
C THR A 110 6.45 -16.25 7.03
N THR A 111 5.21 -16.34 7.46
CA THR A 111 4.16 -15.39 7.07
C THR A 111 4.56 -13.95 7.39
N GLU A 112 5.15 -13.70 8.56
CA GLU A 112 5.60 -12.36 8.96
C GLU A 112 6.72 -11.85 8.05
N TYR A 113 7.66 -12.71 7.70
CA TYR A 113 8.73 -12.38 6.76
C TYR A 113 8.17 -12.04 5.38
N ASN A 114 7.26 -12.86 4.87
CA ASN A 114 6.65 -12.68 3.56
C ASN A 114 5.75 -11.42 3.50
N LEU A 115 5.04 -11.09 4.58
CA LEU A 115 4.32 -9.83 4.68
C LEU A 115 5.27 -8.63 4.60
N ALA A 116 6.39 -8.66 5.33
CA ALA A 116 7.38 -7.59 5.28
C ALA A 116 8.07 -7.50 3.91
N LEU A 117 8.36 -8.64 3.24
CA LEU A 117 8.96 -8.66 1.91
C LEU A 117 7.98 -8.14 0.84
N GLY A 118 6.70 -8.53 0.92
CA GLY A 118 5.65 -8.02 0.04
C GLY A 118 5.48 -6.51 0.16
N GLU A 119 5.50 -5.96 1.38
CA GLU A 119 5.46 -4.52 1.63
C GLU A 119 6.66 -3.80 0.98
N LYS A 120 7.88 -4.34 1.10
CA LYS A 120 9.07 -3.78 0.45
C LYS A 120 8.95 -3.80 -1.08
N ARG A 121 8.40 -4.86 -1.67
CA ARG A 121 8.15 -4.98 -3.11
C ARG A 121 7.19 -3.92 -3.60
N ALA A 122 6.03 -3.79 -2.95
CA ALA A 122 5.03 -2.78 -3.28
C ALA A 122 5.57 -1.35 -3.12
N SER A 123 6.28 -1.08 -2.02
CA SER A 123 6.90 0.22 -1.77
C SER A 123 7.98 0.57 -2.80
N THR A 124 8.81 -0.40 -3.21
CA THR A 124 9.82 -0.18 -4.24
C THR A 124 9.19 0.17 -5.59
N ALA A 125 8.09 -0.49 -5.96
CA ALA A 125 7.33 -0.19 -7.17
C ALA A 125 6.71 1.21 -7.11
N ARG A 126 6.07 1.57 -5.98
CA ARG A 126 5.53 2.91 -5.73
C ARG A 126 6.60 3.99 -5.89
N ASP A 127 7.72 3.82 -5.22
CA ASP A 127 8.80 4.81 -5.22
C ASP A 127 9.40 5.00 -6.62
N TYR A 128 9.41 3.93 -7.44
CA TYR A 128 9.82 4.02 -8.83
C TYR A 128 8.81 4.79 -9.68
N LEU A 129 7.51 4.54 -9.52
CA LEU A 129 6.45 5.30 -10.21
C LEU A 129 6.47 6.79 -9.85
N ILE A 130 6.71 7.13 -8.58
CA ILE A 130 6.85 8.53 -8.13
C ILE A 130 8.06 9.18 -8.80
N ARG A 131 9.20 8.51 -8.89
CA ARG A 131 10.37 9.00 -9.64
C ARG A 131 10.11 9.23 -11.12
N LEU A 132 9.17 8.46 -11.71
CA LEU A 132 8.73 8.66 -13.10
C LEU A 132 7.72 9.82 -13.27
N GLY A 133 7.28 10.45 -12.17
CA GLY A 133 6.39 11.61 -12.19
C GLY A 133 4.92 11.31 -11.82
N VAL A 134 4.60 10.11 -11.39
CA VAL A 134 3.25 9.80 -10.87
C VAL A 134 3.06 10.45 -9.51
N ASP A 135 1.91 11.09 -9.28
CA ASP A 135 1.59 11.72 -8.00
C ASP A 135 1.47 10.66 -6.89
N ALA A 136 2.20 10.88 -5.80
CA ALA A 136 2.19 9.99 -4.64
C ALA A 136 0.78 9.77 -4.06
N SER A 137 -0.10 10.76 -4.16
CA SER A 137 -1.48 10.67 -3.70
C SER A 137 -2.35 9.69 -4.50
N GLN A 138 -1.91 9.29 -5.70
CA GLN A 138 -2.58 8.28 -6.51
C GLN A 138 -2.31 6.86 -6.02
N ILE A 139 -1.24 6.63 -5.24
CA ILE A 139 -0.71 5.30 -4.97
C ILE A 139 -0.75 4.97 -3.48
N SER A 140 -1.42 3.89 -3.14
CA SER A 140 -1.31 3.21 -1.85
C SER A 140 -0.64 1.85 -2.03
N VAL A 141 -0.13 1.28 -0.95
CA VAL A 141 0.51 -0.04 -0.94
C VAL A 141 -0.15 -0.93 0.10
N ILE A 142 -0.16 -2.23 -0.18
CA ILE A 142 -0.56 -3.27 0.75
C ILE A 142 0.27 -4.53 0.47
N SER A 143 0.53 -5.31 1.49
CA SER A 143 1.14 -6.63 1.36
C SER A 143 0.15 -7.71 1.72
N TYR A 144 0.13 -8.74 0.92
CA TYR A 144 -0.53 -10.01 1.23
C TYR A 144 0.48 -11.12 1.51
N GLY A 145 1.78 -10.85 1.38
CA GLY A 145 2.79 -11.88 1.54
C GLY A 145 2.46 -13.10 0.67
N GLU A 146 2.38 -14.27 1.29
CA GLU A 146 2.04 -15.55 0.64
C GLU A 146 0.54 -15.88 0.66
N GLU A 147 -0.31 -15.04 1.29
CA GLU A 147 -1.70 -15.38 1.58
C GLU A 147 -2.63 -15.41 0.36
N ARG A 148 -2.19 -14.82 -0.78
CA ARG A 148 -2.97 -14.75 -2.02
C ARG A 148 -2.16 -15.29 -3.21
N PRO A 149 -1.89 -16.60 -3.28
CA PRO A 149 -1.21 -17.19 -4.41
C PRO A 149 -2.09 -17.20 -5.66
N VAL A 150 -1.48 -16.99 -6.84
CA VAL A 150 -2.13 -17.15 -8.15
C VAL A 150 -1.82 -18.51 -8.74
N ALA A 151 -0.68 -19.11 -8.40
CA ALA A 151 -0.30 -20.46 -8.75
C ALA A 151 -0.15 -21.31 -7.49
N LEU A 152 -0.79 -22.47 -7.46
CA LEU A 152 -0.87 -23.35 -6.28
C LEU A 152 0.17 -24.50 -6.32
N GLY A 153 1.04 -24.54 -7.34
CA GLY A 153 2.12 -25.54 -7.42
C GLY A 153 3.26 -25.24 -6.44
N HIS A 154 4.00 -26.29 -6.08
CA HIS A 154 5.16 -26.20 -5.19
C HIS A 154 6.47 -26.34 -5.97
N ASP A 155 6.58 -25.61 -7.08
CA ASP A 155 7.71 -25.60 -7.99
C ASP A 155 8.14 -24.16 -8.33
N GLU A 156 9.31 -24.03 -8.98
CA GLU A 156 9.85 -22.71 -9.29
C GLU A 156 8.99 -21.93 -10.29
N GLU A 157 8.24 -22.59 -11.15
CA GLU A 157 7.32 -21.92 -12.10
C GLU A 157 6.20 -21.23 -11.33
N SER A 158 5.50 -21.97 -10.48
CA SER A 158 4.43 -21.45 -9.61
C SER A 158 4.95 -20.39 -8.64
N TRP A 159 6.11 -20.60 -8.04
CA TRP A 159 6.71 -19.60 -7.14
C TRP A 159 7.09 -18.32 -7.87
N ALA A 160 7.59 -18.41 -9.10
CA ALA A 160 7.91 -17.22 -9.90
C ALA A 160 6.67 -16.37 -10.20
N GLU A 161 5.51 -16.99 -10.45
CA GLU A 161 4.25 -16.30 -10.66
C GLU A 161 3.74 -15.64 -9.36
N ASN A 162 3.97 -16.26 -8.21
CA ASN A 162 3.55 -15.74 -6.91
C ASN A 162 4.42 -14.55 -6.45
N ARG A 163 5.69 -14.46 -6.87
CA ARG A 163 6.60 -13.34 -6.55
C ARG A 163 6.29 -12.12 -7.39
N ARG A 164 5.21 -11.43 -7.11
CA ARG A 164 4.70 -10.36 -7.97
C ARG A 164 4.28 -9.10 -7.21
N GLY A 165 4.09 -8.02 -7.98
CA GLY A 165 3.41 -6.81 -7.58
C GLY A 165 2.25 -6.55 -8.53
N GLU A 166 1.03 -6.53 -8.01
CA GLU A 166 -0.20 -6.27 -8.77
C GLU A 166 -0.68 -4.84 -8.57
N PHE A 167 -1.48 -4.36 -9.52
CA PHE A 167 -2.00 -3.00 -9.54
C PHE A 167 -3.52 -3.06 -9.70
N GLY A 168 -4.24 -2.62 -8.69
CA GLY A 168 -5.69 -2.60 -8.67
C GLY A 168 -6.26 -1.19 -8.42
N PRO A 169 -7.54 -0.96 -8.72
CA PRO A 169 -8.24 0.26 -8.31
C PRO A 169 -8.37 0.30 -6.78
N LYS A 170 -8.27 1.51 -6.23
CA LYS A 170 -8.52 1.76 -4.81
C LYS A 170 -9.94 2.22 -4.56
#